data_3e85350848783719a94e2efc66313526
#
_entry.id   3e85350848783719a94e2efc66313526
#
_cell.length_a   1.000
_cell.length_b   1.000
_cell.length_c   1.000
_cell.angle_alpha   90.00
_cell.angle_beta   90.00
_cell.angle_gamma   90.00
#
_symmetry.space_group_name_H-M   'P 1'
#
loop_
_entity.id
_entity.type
_entity.pdbx_description
1 polymer ?
#
loop_
_entity_poly.entity_id
_entity_poly.type
_entity_poly.pdbx_seq_one_letter_code
_entity_poly.pdbx_strand_id
1 'polypeptide(L)'
;MQTPTHLLLQTLLPEHTVTRLSPDGVRAQTADGSDVTVWWFRTAQQARTVVTALEMLHGKQAIPSLRGADIAGTITQRPAVIVDSPIGTPLTQCIDRLTTPQRHALGRQLGHLVADIHQHPASHYGPLAAPGFHSHAALLRARIAEAGNRLVAEKILDRTRCDALTAVIGSTVDDDSAHACLIHGAIGPESIWVDRTGQQVTISAFTQWNSAFGGRPAAEHVRLADACADDAYFALRIGYGEVYDERSQRPIDQHRERSLLPERLTWMFSRAAHAATQAQTDEAHRLLTVLQRWCDAIHTSPYPTEEE
;
A
#
# COMPACT_ATOMS: atom_id res chain seq x y z
N MET A 1 -0.30 -37.27 -5.11
CA MET A 1 -0.98 -36.32 -4.17
C MET A 1 -1.21 -35.01 -4.89
N GLN A 2 -2.46 -34.52 -4.92
CA GLN A 2 -2.76 -33.21 -5.46
C GLN A 2 -2.17 -32.12 -4.55
N THR A 3 -1.59 -31.07 -5.14
CA THR A 3 -1.11 -29.93 -4.34
C THR A 3 -2.30 -29.11 -3.82
N PRO A 4 -2.16 -28.39 -2.70
CA PRO A 4 -3.20 -27.48 -2.20
C PRO A 4 -3.70 -26.49 -3.27
N THR A 5 -2.81 -25.97 -4.08
CA THR A 5 -3.15 -25.07 -5.20
C THR A 5 -4.04 -25.76 -6.23
N HIS A 6 -3.74 -27.01 -6.59
CA HIS A 6 -4.53 -27.75 -7.57
C HIS A 6 -5.95 -28.03 -7.04
N LEU A 7 -6.06 -28.45 -5.78
CA LEU A 7 -7.36 -28.67 -5.13
C LEU A 7 -8.19 -27.39 -5.09
N LEU A 8 -7.57 -26.26 -4.74
CA LEU A 8 -8.22 -24.96 -4.69
C LEU A 8 -8.77 -24.54 -6.05
N LEU A 9 -7.92 -24.65 -7.10
CA LEU A 9 -8.31 -24.26 -8.46
C LEU A 9 -9.45 -25.14 -8.99
N GLN A 10 -9.40 -26.45 -8.78
CA GLN A 10 -10.48 -27.37 -9.19
C GLN A 10 -11.80 -27.07 -8.48
N THR A 11 -11.74 -26.68 -7.20
CA THR A 11 -12.95 -26.42 -6.40
C THR A 11 -13.58 -25.08 -6.73
N LEU A 12 -12.77 -24.02 -6.88
CA LEU A 12 -13.25 -22.65 -7.08
C LEU A 12 -13.45 -22.26 -8.54
N LEU A 13 -12.88 -23.01 -9.47
CA LEU A 13 -13.04 -22.84 -10.90
C LEU A 13 -13.54 -24.15 -11.55
N PRO A 14 -14.75 -24.62 -11.23
CA PRO A 14 -15.22 -25.93 -11.67
C PRO A 14 -15.38 -26.07 -13.18
N GLU A 15 -15.61 -24.96 -13.88
CA GLU A 15 -15.71 -24.92 -15.35
C GLU A 15 -14.33 -24.86 -16.05
N HIS A 16 -13.25 -24.75 -15.26
CA HIS A 16 -11.90 -24.63 -15.77
C HIS A 16 -11.04 -25.79 -15.30
N THR A 17 -10.41 -26.47 -16.24
CA THR A 17 -9.44 -27.53 -15.91
C THR A 17 -8.06 -26.89 -15.79
N VAL A 18 -7.42 -27.10 -14.64
CA VAL A 18 -6.03 -26.67 -14.47
C VAL A 18 -5.13 -27.50 -15.36
N THR A 19 -4.50 -26.88 -16.34
CA THR A 19 -3.64 -27.54 -17.32
C THR A 19 -2.16 -27.51 -16.92
N ARG A 20 -1.76 -26.51 -16.13
CA ARG A 20 -0.37 -26.33 -15.73
C ARG A 20 -0.27 -25.59 -14.40
N LEU A 21 0.64 -26.04 -13.53
CA LEU A 21 1.14 -25.30 -12.37
C LEU A 21 2.57 -24.85 -12.64
N SER A 22 2.90 -23.60 -12.28
CA SER A 22 4.29 -23.14 -12.30
C SER A 22 5.11 -23.85 -11.21
N PRO A 23 6.44 -23.94 -11.36
CA PRO A 23 7.29 -24.60 -10.38
C PRO A 23 7.21 -24.04 -8.97
N ASP A 24 6.92 -22.76 -8.84
CA ASP A 24 6.69 -22.06 -7.56
C ASP A 24 5.28 -22.26 -7.01
N GLY A 25 4.42 -22.99 -7.73
CA GLY A 25 3.08 -23.37 -7.27
C GLY A 25 2.09 -22.24 -7.15
N VAL A 26 2.44 -21.03 -7.62
CA VAL A 26 1.66 -19.81 -7.45
C VAL A 26 0.82 -19.49 -8.68
N ARG A 27 1.29 -19.86 -9.87
CA ARG A 27 0.60 -19.61 -11.16
C ARG A 27 0.06 -20.90 -11.77
N ALA A 28 -1.11 -20.80 -12.40
CA ALA A 28 -1.72 -21.89 -13.14
C ALA A 28 -2.33 -21.36 -14.44
N GLN A 29 -2.42 -22.23 -15.43
CA GLN A 29 -3.18 -21.99 -16.65
C GLN A 29 -4.45 -22.82 -16.62
N THR A 30 -5.57 -22.19 -16.92
CA THR A 30 -6.89 -22.82 -17.00
C THR A 30 -7.13 -23.38 -18.41
N ALA A 31 -8.16 -24.19 -18.60
CA ALA A 31 -8.45 -24.87 -19.86
C ALA A 31 -8.79 -23.91 -21.01
N ASP A 32 -9.31 -22.73 -20.70
CA ASP A 32 -9.56 -21.65 -21.67
C ASP A 32 -8.31 -20.87 -22.08
N GLY A 33 -7.14 -21.26 -21.55
CA GLY A 33 -5.86 -20.62 -21.82
C GLY A 33 -5.57 -19.40 -20.95
N SER A 34 -6.46 -19.05 -20.02
CA SER A 34 -6.25 -17.92 -19.09
C SER A 34 -5.20 -18.29 -18.04
N ASP A 35 -4.27 -17.37 -17.79
CA ASP A 35 -3.31 -17.50 -16.68
C ASP A 35 -3.89 -16.92 -15.40
N VAL A 36 -3.86 -17.69 -14.32
CA VAL A 36 -4.31 -17.27 -12.99
C VAL A 36 -3.20 -17.40 -11.96
N THR A 37 -3.26 -16.56 -10.94
CA THR A 37 -2.35 -16.57 -9.79
C THR A 37 -3.13 -16.79 -8.51
N VAL A 38 -2.62 -17.66 -7.64
CA VAL A 38 -3.15 -17.87 -6.30
C VAL A 38 -2.33 -17.04 -5.31
N TRP A 39 -2.99 -16.14 -4.63
CA TRP A 39 -2.41 -15.37 -3.53
C TRP A 39 -2.78 -16.01 -2.19
N TRP A 40 -1.77 -16.37 -1.41
CA TRP A 40 -1.92 -16.98 -0.10
C TRP A 40 -1.77 -15.95 1.01
N PHE A 41 -2.62 -16.04 2.04
CA PHE A 41 -2.61 -15.11 3.16
C PHE A 41 -2.39 -15.84 4.49
N ARG A 42 -1.91 -15.09 5.47
CA ARG A 42 -1.75 -15.60 6.85
C ARG A 42 -3.06 -15.61 7.61
N THR A 43 -3.96 -14.68 7.30
CA THR A 43 -5.22 -14.49 8.00
C THR A 43 -6.39 -14.32 7.03
N ALA A 44 -7.58 -14.74 7.46
CA ALA A 44 -8.82 -14.51 6.73
C ALA A 44 -9.10 -13.01 6.51
N GLN A 45 -8.67 -12.16 7.44
CA GLN A 45 -8.81 -10.71 7.32
C GLN A 45 -8.05 -10.15 6.11
N GLN A 46 -6.82 -10.60 5.88
CA GLN A 46 -6.03 -10.21 4.71
C GLN A 46 -6.72 -10.62 3.40
N ALA A 47 -7.21 -11.86 3.34
CA ALA A 47 -7.94 -12.33 2.16
C ALA A 47 -9.23 -11.54 1.90
N ARG A 48 -10.02 -11.24 2.95
CA ARG A 48 -11.21 -10.37 2.83
C ARG A 48 -10.87 -8.98 2.33
N THR A 49 -9.80 -8.37 2.85
CA THR A 49 -9.33 -7.05 2.41
C THR A 49 -9.06 -7.05 0.91
N VAL A 50 -8.37 -8.08 0.39
CA VAL A 50 -8.10 -8.23 -1.04
C VAL A 50 -9.40 -8.35 -1.84
N VAL A 51 -10.29 -9.26 -1.43
CA VAL A 51 -11.57 -9.47 -2.12
C VAL A 51 -12.36 -8.16 -2.17
N THR A 52 -12.53 -7.48 -1.04
CA THR A 52 -13.25 -6.20 -0.98
C THR A 52 -12.62 -5.14 -1.88
N ALA A 53 -11.30 -4.99 -1.87
CA ALA A 53 -10.62 -4.01 -2.72
C ALA A 53 -10.78 -4.32 -4.22
N LEU A 54 -10.64 -5.59 -4.62
CA LEU A 54 -10.79 -6.00 -6.02
C LEU A 54 -12.24 -5.89 -6.50
N GLU A 55 -13.23 -6.16 -5.64
CA GLU A 55 -14.65 -5.96 -5.96
C GLU A 55 -14.98 -4.47 -6.15
N MET A 56 -14.46 -3.59 -5.27
CA MET A 56 -14.63 -2.13 -5.41
C MET A 56 -14.05 -1.61 -6.73
N LEU A 57 -12.98 -2.20 -7.22
CA LEU A 57 -12.24 -1.78 -8.40
C LEU A 57 -12.52 -2.65 -9.63
N HIS A 58 -13.56 -3.47 -9.61
CA HIS A 58 -13.87 -4.40 -10.70
C HIS A 58 -13.92 -3.71 -12.06
N GLY A 59 -13.21 -4.28 -13.05
CA GLY A 59 -13.14 -3.77 -14.41
C GLY A 59 -12.27 -2.53 -14.61
N LYS A 60 -11.55 -2.06 -13.58
CA LYS A 60 -10.61 -0.95 -13.72
C LYS A 60 -9.29 -1.41 -14.32
N GLN A 61 -8.62 -0.49 -15.03
CA GLN A 61 -7.31 -0.73 -15.63
C GLN A 61 -6.27 -1.07 -14.56
N ALA A 62 -5.38 -1.99 -14.86
CA ALA A 62 -4.29 -2.48 -14.01
C ALA A 62 -4.76 -3.10 -12.67
N ILE A 63 -6.02 -3.50 -12.59
CA ILE A 63 -6.57 -4.21 -11.43
C ILE A 63 -6.82 -5.67 -11.85
N PRO A 64 -6.16 -6.65 -11.22
CA PRO A 64 -6.41 -8.07 -11.52
C PRO A 64 -7.86 -8.46 -11.24
N SER A 65 -8.49 -9.19 -12.16
CA SER A 65 -9.86 -9.67 -11.94
C SER A 65 -9.88 -10.77 -10.88
N LEU A 66 -10.81 -10.67 -9.95
CA LEU A 66 -11.08 -11.73 -8.98
C LEU A 66 -11.74 -12.92 -9.68
N ARG A 67 -11.17 -14.11 -9.52
CA ARG A 67 -11.70 -15.38 -10.08
C ARG A 67 -12.32 -16.27 -9.03
N GLY A 68 -11.87 -16.18 -7.79
CA GLY A 68 -12.42 -16.95 -6.68
C GLY A 68 -11.68 -16.69 -5.38
N ALA A 69 -12.24 -17.14 -4.25
CA ALA A 69 -11.58 -16.99 -2.96
C ALA A 69 -12.01 -18.09 -1.98
N ASP A 70 -11.04 -18.62 -1.23
CA ASP A 70 -11.23 -19.42 -0.02
C ASP A 70 -10.80 -18.60 1.19
N ILE A 71 -11.65 -17.64 1.57
CA ILE A 71 -11.34 -16.68 2.65
C ILE A 71 -11.13 -17.37 3.99
N ALA A 72 -11.91 -18.42 4.27
CA ALA A 72 -11.81 -19.15 5.53
C ALA A 72 -10.67 -20.19 5.54
N GLY A 73 -10.08 -20.49 4.38
CA GLY A 73 -9.09 -21.56 4.25
C GLY A 73 -9.69 -22.97 4.44
N THR A 74 -10.96 -23.15 4.07
CA THR A 74 -11.68 -24.41 4.26
C THR A 74 -11.22 -25.52 3.34
N ILE A 75 -10.72 -25.15 2.15
CA ILE A 75 -10.26 -26.09 1.13
C ILE A 75 -8.78 -26.49 1.39
N THR A 76 -7.96 -25.51 1.76
CA THR A 76 -6.49 -25.69 1.78
C THR A 76 -5.86 -25.39 3.14
N GLN A 77 -6.65 -25.19 4.18
CA GLN A 77 -6.23 -24.77 5.52
C GLN A 77 -5.50 -23.43 5.58
N ARG A 78 -5.52 -22.66 4.48
CA ARG A 78 -4.96 -21.31 4.39
C ARG A 78 -5.88 -20.43 3.56
N PRO A 79 -6.14 -19.20 4.01
CA PRO A 79 -6.88 -18.22 3.20
C PRO A 79 -6.18 -17.98 1.86
N ALA A 80 -6.97 -17.97 0.78
CA ALA A 80 -6.45 -17.78 -0.57
C ALA A 80 -7.40 -16.95 -1.45
N VAL A 81 -6.84 -16.27 -2.42
CA VAL A 81 -7.58 -15.54 -3.46
C VAL A 81 -6.98 -15.91 -4.82
N ILE A 82 -7.84 -16.20 -5.79
CA ILE A 82 -7.44 -16.50 -7.17
C ILE A 82 -7.77 -15.25 -8.01
N VAL A 83 -6.78 -14.79 -8.75
CA VAL A 83 -6.90 -13.61 -9.62
C VAL A 83 -6.31 -13.92 -11.00
N ASP A 84 -6.65 -13.09 -12.00
CA ASP A 84 -5.91 -13.09 -13.26
C ASP A 84 -4.44 -12.83 -13.00
N SER A 85 -3.55 -13.56 -13.67
CA SER A 85 -2.12 -13.37 -13.51
C SER A 85 -1.68 -12.01 -14.04
N PRO A 86 -0.90 -11.25 -13.28
CA PRO A 86 -0.26 -10.05 -13.78
C PRO A 86 0.60 -10.35 -15.01
N ILE A 87 0.50 -9.51 -16.04
CA ILE A 87 1.32 -9.61 -17.25
C ILE A 87 2.64 -8.84 -17.02
N GLY A 88 3.74 -9.36 -17.57
CA GLY A 88 5.05 -8.71 -17.48
C GLY A 88 5.81 -9.05 -16.18
N THR A 89 6.49 -8.07 -15.60
CA THR A 89 7.37 -8.26 -14.42
C THR A 89 7.18 -7.13 -13.40
N PRO A 90 7.48 -7.38 -12.10
CA PRO A 90 7.54 -6.32 -11.11
C PRO A 90 8.51 -5.20 -11.52
N LEU A 91 8.16 -3.96 -11.22
CA LEU A 91 8.98 -2.78 -11.56
C LEU A 91 10.40 -2.88 -10.99
N THR A 92 10.57 -3.48 -9.81
CA THR A 92 11.89 -3.75 -9.20
C THR A 92 12.83 -4.55 -10.10
N GLN A 93 12.29 -5.42 -10.96
CA GLN A 93 13.10 -6.28 -11.83
C GLN A 93 13.45 -5.63 -13.18
N CYS A 94 12.82 -4.51 -13.52
CA CYS A 94 12.99 -3.90 -14.84
C CYS A 94 13.39 -2.41 -14.78
N ILE A 95 13.31 -1.74 -13.65
CA ILE A 95 13.54 -0.29 -13.54
C ILE A 95 14.89 0.15 -14.11
N ASP A 96 15.95 -0.61 -13.87
CA ASP A 96 17.31 -0.27 -14.37
C ASP A 96 17.45 -0.41 -15.89
N ARG A 97 16.55 -1.16 -16.54
CA ARG A 97 16.51 -1.34 -18.00
C ARG A 97 15.64 -0.31 -18.71
N LEU A 98 14.96 0.55 -17.96
CA LEU A 98 14.10 1.60 -18.49
C LEU A 98 14.90 2.89 -18.65
N THR A 99 14.67 3.56 -19.76
CA THR A 99 15.20 4.92 -19.97
C THR A 99 14.49 5.93 -19.08
N THR A 100 15.12 7.08 -18.84
CA THR A 100 14.51 8.17 -18.04
C THR A 100 13.14 8.60 -18.60
N PRO A 101 12.94 8.79 -19.93
CA PRO A 101 11.61 9.07 -20.47
C PRO A 101 10.59 7.95 -20.19
N GLN A 102 10.98 6.67 -20.25
CA GLN A 102 10.09 5.55 -19.94
C GLN A 102 9.70 5.53 -18.46
N ARG A 103 10.64 5.78 -17.54
CA ARG A 103 10.36 5.91 -16.10
C ARG A 103 9.40 7.06 -15.82
N HIS A 104 9.60 8.21 -16.46
CA HIS A 104 8.71 9.36 -16.35
C HIS A 104 7.30 9.06 -16.88
N ALA A 105 7.19 8.42 -18.05
CA ALA A 105 5.91 8.00 -18.62
C ALA A 105 5.16 7.00 -17.74
N LEU A 106 5.87 6.04 -17.11
CA LEU A 106 5.27 5.16 -16.11
C LEU A 106 4.79 5.92 -14.89
N GLY A 107 5.52 6.93 -14.44
CA GLY A 107 5.09 7.80 -13.35
C GLY A 107 3.77 8.49 -13.67
N ARG A 108 3.63 9.05 -14.88
CA ARG A 108 2.36 9.65 -15.34
C ARG A 108 1.20 8.64 -15.35
N GLN A 109 1.43 7.42 -15.85
CA GLN A 109 0.42 6.35 -15.78
C GLN A 109 0.05 6.02 -14.33
N LEU A 110 1.04 5.91 -13.44
CA LEU A 110 0.83 5.68 -12.02
C LEU A 110 -0.03 6.77 -11.38
N GLY A 111 0.25 8.04 -11.70
CA GLY A 111 -0.54 9.18 -11.22
C GLY A 111 -2.01 9.08 -11.62
N HIS A 112 -2.31 8.74 -12.88
CA HIS A 112 -3.68 8.51 -13.34
C HIS A 112 -4.36 7.36 -12.59
N LEU A 113 -3.71 6.20 -12.51
CA LEU A 113 -4.29 5.00 -11.92
C LEU A 113 -4.55 5.18 -10.41
N VAL A 114 -3.62 5.81 -9.69
CA VAL A 114 -3.78 6.07 -8.24
C VAL A 114 -4.87 7.11 -7.99
N ALA A 115 -4.96 8.16 -8.82
CA ALA A 115 -6.04 9.12 -8.72
C ALA A 115 -7.41 8.45 -8.94
N ASP A 116 -7.51 7.52 -9.89
CA ASP A 116 -8.74 6.76 -10.13
C ASP A 116 -9.10 5.83 -8.95
N ILE A 117 -8.12 5.19 -8.32
CA ILE A 117 -8.32 4.39 -7.09
C ILE A 117 -8.88 5.27 -5.97
N HIS A 118 -8.32 6.46 -5.77
CA HIS A 118 -8.74 7.38 -4.71
C HIS A 118 -10.12 8.01 -4.93
N GLN A 119 -10.74 7.87 -6.11
CA GLN A 119 -12.13 8.26 -6.34
C GLN A 119 -13.14 7.29 -5.73
N HIS A 120 -12.71 6.09 -5.32
CA HIS A 120 -13.62 5.12 -4.71
C HIS A 120 -13.77 5.42 -3.21
N PRO A 121 -14.98 5.78 -2.75
CA PRO A 121 -15.23 6.07 -1.36
C PRO A 121 -15.09 4.80 -0.51
N ALA A 122 -14.45 4.91 0.65
CA ALA A 122 -14.49 3.89 1.69
C ALA A 122 -15.53 4.27 2.75
N SER A 123 -16.19 3.27 3.32
CA SER A 123 -17.26 3.49 4.32
C SER A 123 -16.75 4.06 5.64
N HIS A 124 -15.46 3.90 5.92
CA HIS A 124 -14.82 4.34 7.17
C HIS A 124 -13.30 4.40 6.96
N TYR A 125 -12.60 4.95 7.93
CA TYR A 125 -11.14 4.93 7.98
C TYR A 125 -10.65 3.62 8.61
N GLY A 126 -9.56 3.04 8.06
CA GLY A 126 -8.98 1.79 8.57
C GLY A 126 -9.31 0.56 7.73
N PRO A 127 -9.32 -0.65 8.29
CA PRO A 127 -9.43 -1.90 7.54
C PRO A 127 -10.73 -1.97 6.72
N LEU A 128 -10.66 -2.37 5.42
CA LEU A 128 -11.84 -2.42 4.54
C LEU A 128 -12.90 -3.43 5.00
N ALA A 129 -12.47 -4.55 5.52
CA ALA A 129 -13.35 -5.69 5.82
C ALA A 129 -13.46 -5.97 7.35
N ALA A 130 -13.32 -4.94 8.17
CA ALA A 130 -13.49 -4.98 9.62
C ALA A 130 -14.01 -3.62 10.11
N PRO A 131 -14.51 -3.51 11.33
CA PRO A 131 -14.87 -2.22 11.91
C PRO A 131 -13.69 -1.24 11.85
N GLY A 132 -13.96 -0.03 11.40
CA GLY A 132 -12.97 1.04 11.26
C GLY A 132 -13.25 2.21 12.18
N PHE A 133 -12.63 3.33 11.86
CA PHE A 133 -12.73 4.57 12.60
C PHE A 133 -13.64 5.55 11.86
N HIS A 134 -14.34 6.39 12.61
CA HIS A 134 -15.23 7.41 12.04
C HIS A 134 -14.48 8.66 11.56
N SER A 135 -13.22 8.87 11.97
CA SER A 135 -12.39 9.97 11.53
C SER A 135 -10.96 9.54 11.21
N HIS A 136 -10.29 10.33 10.36
CA HIS A 136 -8.89 10.14 10.04
C HIS A 136 -7.99 10.29 11.27
N ALA A 137 -8.29 11.29 12.10
CA ALA A 137 -7.57 11.51 13.35
C ALA A 137 -7.67 10.31 14.30
N ALA A 138 -8.84 9.69 14.42
CA ALA A 138 -9.00 8.49 15.23
C ALA A 138 -8.15 7.32 14.71
N LEU A 139 -8.08 7.12 13.38
CA LEU A 139 -7.20 6.13 12.76
C LEU A 139 -5.73 6.40 13.07
N LEU A 140 -5.26 7.64 12.88
CA LEU A 140 -3.84 7.98 13.12
C LEU A 140 -3.48 7.83 14.59
N ARG A 141 -4.30 8.32 15.52
CA ARG A 141 -4.08 8.15 16.98
C ARG A 141 -3.99 6.67 17.35
N ALA A 142 -4.84 5.82 16.80
CA ALA A 142 -4.78 4.38 17.05
C ALA A 142 -3.48 3.75 16.52
N ARG A 143 -3.04 4.11 15.32
CA ARG A 143 -1.77 3.65 14.74
C ARG A 143 -0.56 4.10 15.55
N ILE A 144 -0.54 5.36 15.99
CA ILE A 144 0.51 5.91 16.85
C ILE A 144 0.58 5.13 18.17
N ALA A 145 -0.55 4.91 18.82
CA ALA A 145 -0.62 4.15 20.08
C ALA A 145 -0.15 2.70 19.90
N GLU A 146 -0.58 2.03 18.83
CA GLU A 146 -0.16 0.67 18.50
C GLU A 146 1.35 0.59 18.25
N ALA A 147 1.91 1.49 17.45
CA ALA A 147 3.34 1.54 17.18
C ALA A 147 4.15 1.77 18.46
N GLY A 148 3.75 2.74 19.29
CA GLY A 148 4.39 3.04 20.57
C GLY A 148 4.37 1.83 21.51
N ASN A 149 3.24 1.17 21.66
CA ASN A 149 3.14 -0.03 22.49
C ASN A 149 4.07 -1.17 22.01
N ARG A 150 4.18 -1.36 20.71
CA ARG A 150 5.12 -2.36 20.11
C ARG A 150 6.58 -1.99 20.42
N LEU A 151 6.99 -0.75 20.20
CA LEU A 151 8.35 -0.29 20.46
C LEU A 151 8.76 -0.44 21.94
N VAL A 152 7.82 -0.23 22.86
CA VAL A 152 8.04 -0.46 24.30
C VAL A 152 8.11 -1.97 24.59
N ALA A 153 7.23 -2.79 24.02
CA ALA A 153 7.23 -4.23 24.22
C ALA A 153 8.52 -4.88 23.71
N GLU A 154 9.05 -4.41 22.58
CA GLU A 154 10.33 -4.84 22.00
C GLU A 154 11.56 -4.19 22.68
N LYS A 155 11.36 -3.36 23.71
CA LYS A 155 12.43 -2.66 24.46
C LYS A 155 13.31 -1.74 23.61
N ILE A 156 12.80 -1.24 22.50
CA ILE A 156 13.47 -0.25 21.64
C ILE A 156 13.36 1.15 22.24
N LEU A 157 12.20 1.46 22.88
CA LEU A 157 11.98 2.70 23.62
C LEU A 157 11.55 2.37 25.04
N ASP A 158 11.98 3.20 25.99
CA ASP A 158 11.34 3.29 27.29
C ASP A 158 9.98 4.00 27.20
N ARG A 159 9.13 3.82 28.21
CA ARG A 159 7.77 4.39 28.22
C ARG A 159 7.80 5.92 28.14
N THR A 160 8.67 6.59 28.88
CA THR A 160 8.74 8.06 28.94
C THR A 160 9.06 8.66 27.56
N ARG A 161 10.05 8.11 26.88
CA ARG A 161 10.41 8.54 25.52
C ARG A 161 9.33 8.23 24.50
N CYS A 162 8.68 7.07 24.63
CA CYS A 162 7.56 6.70 23.78
C CYS A 162 6.40 7.69 23.93
N ASP A 163 6.02 8.03 25.16
CA ASP A 163 4.92 8.96 25.46
C ASP A 163 5.23 10.37 24.94
N ALA A 164 6.48 10.84 25.07
CA ALA A 164 6.91 12.11 24.50
C ALA A 164 6.78 12.15 22.97
N LEU A 165 7.28 11.14 22.24
CA LEU A 165 7.13 11.05 20.79
C LEU A 165 5.66 10.97 20.37
N THR A 166 4.87 10.14 21.05
CA THR A 166 3.44 9.98 20.79
C THR A 166 2.68 11.31 20.95
N ALA A 167 3.01 12.10 21.97
CA ALA A 167 2.42 13.41 22.18
C ALA A 167 2.75 14.37 21.03
N VAL A 168 4.01 14.45 20.61
CA VAL A 168 4.44 15.32 19.51
C VAL A 168 3.76 14.91 18.19
N ILE A 169 3.81 13.62 17.82
CA ILE A 169 3.15 13.14 16.60
C ILE A 169 1.65 13.40 16.68
N GLY A 170 1.03 13.12 17.84
CA GLY A 170 -0.39 13.34 18.08
C GLY A 170 -0.84 14.79 17.96
N SER A 171 0.04 15.75 18.30
CA SER A 171 -0.26 17.19 18.19
C SER A 171 -0.34 17.68 16.73
N THR A 172 0.22 16.92 15.78
CA THR A 172 0.11 17.24 14.34
C THR A 172 -1.16 16.71 13.69
N VAL A 173 -1.97 15.93 14.42
CA VAL A 173 -3.17 15.26 13.88
C VAL A 173 -4.38 16.16 14.05
N ASP A 174 -4.88 16.70 12.96
CA ASP A 174 -6.09 17.52 12.93
C ASP A 174 -7.36 16.68 12.72
N ASP A 175 -8.46 17.07 13.35
CA ASP A 175 -9.79 16.52 13.13
C ASP A 175 -10.41 17.18 11.90
N ASP A 176 -10.15 16.61 10.73
CA ASP A 176 -10.70 17.04 9.46
C ASP A 176 -11.89 16.17 9.06
N SER A 177 -12.91 16.78 8.47
CA SER A 177 -14.18 16.17 8.05
C SER A 177 -14.14 15.52 6.66
N ALA A 178 -12.98 15.40 6.01
CA ALA A 178 -12.89 14.75 4.70
C ALA A 178 -13.32 13.29 4.77
N HIS A 179 -13.92 12.81 3.69
CA HIS A 179 -14.34 11.39 3.59
C HIS A 179 -13.15 10.47 3.30
N ALA A 180 -13.23 9.24 3.81
CA ALA A 180 -12.29 8.19 3.49
C ALA A 180 -12.42 7.77 2.02
N CYS A 181 -11.30 7.50 1.37
CA CYS A 181 -11.25 6.84 0.07
C CYS A 181 -10.46 5.53 0.17
N LEU A 182 -10.56 4.71 -0.87
CA LEU A 182 -9.76 3.51 -0.98
C LEU A 182 -8.29 3.87 -1.14
N ILE A 183 -7.45 3.34 -0.26
CA ILE A 183 -5.99 3.42 -0.31
C ILE A 183 -5.45 2.01 -0.55
N HIS A 184 -4.55 1.86 -1.51
CA HIS A 184 -3.90 0.58 -1.77
C HIS A 184 -3.00 0.17 -0.59
N GLY A 185 -2.29 1.11 -0.02
CA GLY A 185 -1.52 0.94 1.21
C GLY A 185 -0.16 0.27 1.06
N ALA A 186 0.18 -0.23 -0.13
CA ALA A 186 1.45 -0.87 -0.45
C ALA A 186 1.92 -0.55 -1.88
N ILE A 187 1.51 0.59 -2.47
CA ILE A 187 2.01 1.00 -3.78
C ILE A 187 3.52 1.27 -3.68
N GLY A 188 4.25 0.52 -4.50
CA GLY A 188 5.70 0.62 -4.58
C GLY A 188 6.22 -0.29 -5.69
N PRO A 189 7.53 -0.27 -5.95
CA PRO A 189 8.13 -1.00 -7.08
C PRO A 189 7.85 -2.51 -7.09
N GLU A 190 7.63 -3.12 -5.94
CA GLU A 190 7.33 -4.57 -5.83
C GLU A 190 5.87 -4.90 -6.17
N SER A 191 4.95 -3.96 -5.95
CA SER A 191 3.52 -4.15 -6.21
C SER A 191 3.09 -3.71 -7.60
N ILE A 192 3.92 -2.91 -8.30
CA ILE A 192 3.66 -2.41 -9.63
C ILE A 192 4.21 -3.42 -10.65
N TRP A 193 3.36 -3.98 -11.49
CA TRP A 193 3.75 -4.84 -12.60
C TRP A 193 3.75 -4.05 -13.90
N VAL A 194 4.76 -4.33 -14.74
CA VAL A 194 5.03 -3.60 -15.97
C VAL A 194 5.10 -4.57 -17.13
N ASP A 195 4.29 -4.31 -18.14
CA ASP A 195 4.40 -4.96 -19.44
C ASP A 195 5.22 -4.11 -20.40
N ARG A 196 6.05 -4.78 -21.20
CA ARG A 196 6.91 -4.14 -22.17
C ARG A 196 6.70 -4.76 -23.55
N THR A 197 6.02 -4.02 -24.41
CA THR A 197 5.81 -4.40 -25.81
C THR A 197 6.60 -3.45 -26.71
N GLY A 198 7.75 -3.93 -27.19
CA GLY A 198 8.68 -3.11 -27.99
C GLY A 198 9.25 -1.93 -27.18
N GLN A 199 8.98 -0.71 -27.63
CA GLN A 199 9.39 0.53 -26.94
C GLN A 199 8.35 1.02 -25.92
N GLN A 200 7.14 0.50 -25.99
CA GLN A 200 6.08 0.88 -25.09
C GLN A 200 6.22 0.16 -23.75
N VAL A 201 6.02 0.90 -22.67
CA VAL A 201 6.06 0.40 -21.30
C VAL A 201 4.77 0.83 -20.61
N THR A 202 4.03 -0.12 -20.05
CA THR A 202 2.73 0.15 -19.42
C THR A 202 2.62 -0.54 -18.07
N ILE A 203 1.91 0.09 -17.12
CA ILE A 203 1.52 -0.57 -15.88
C ILE A 203 0.40 -1.56 -16.21
N SER A 204 0.67 -2.83 -15.99
CA SER A 204 -0.24 -3.93 -16.31
C SER A 204 -1.06 -4.37 -15.10
N ALA A 205 -0.50 -4.29 -13.89
CA ALA A 205 -1.24 -4.65 -12.68
C ALA A 205 -0.66 -4.02 -11.41
N PHE A 206 -1.54 -3.85 -10.43
CA PHE A 206 -1.18 -3.68 -9.02
C PHE A 206 -1.45 -4.98 -8.25
N THR A 207 -0.49 -5.37 -7.40
CA THR A 207 -0.58 -6.54 -6.51
C THR A 207 -0.47 -6.09 -5.05
N GLN A 208 -0.48 -7.03 -4.06
CA GLN A 208 -0.34 -6.71 -2.63
C GLN A 208 -1.53 -5.91 -2.02
N TRP A 209 -2.73 -6.14 -2.50
CA TRP A 209 -3.97 -5.52 -2.01
C TRP A 209 -4.35 -5.86 -0.56
N ASN A 210 -3.64 -6.80 0.07
CA ASN A 210 -3.83 -7.15 1.48
C ASN A 210 -3.52 -6.03 2.47
N SER A 211 -2.87 -4.96 2.01
CA SER A 211 -2.59 -3.74 2.77
C SER A 211 -3.61 -2.62 2.55
N ALA A 212 -4.65 -2.85 1.72
CA ALA A 212 -5.64 -1.84 1.38
C ALA A 212 -6.51 -1.45 2.59
N PHE A 213 -6.88 -0.18 2.65
CA PHE A 213 -7.68 0.36 3.73
C PHE A 213 -8.42 1.63 3.32
N GLY A 214 -9.42 2.04 4.10
CA GLY A 214 -10.01 3.37 4.00
C GLY A 214 -9.10 4.42 4.61
N GLY A 215 -8.72 5.44 3.85
CA GLY A 215 -7.77 6.44 4.31
C GLY A 215 -7.86 7.74 3.53
N ARG A 216 -6.81 8.55 3.67
CA ARG A 216 -6.61 9.74 2.86
C ARG A 216 -5.54 9.50 1.80
N PRO A 217 -5.62 10.18 0.66
CA PRO A 217 -4.57 10.13 -0.38
C PRO A 217 -3.16 10.37 0.16
N ALA A 218 -3.01 11.23 1.16
CA ALA A 218 -1.75 11.51 1.84
C ALA A 218 -1.02 10.25 2.31
N ALA A 219 -1.77 9.25 2.78
CA ALA A 219 -1.21 7.97 3.22
C ALA A 219 -0.53 7.20 2.09
N GLU A 220 -1.07 7.25 0.87
CA GLU A 220 -0.46 6.61 -0.30
C GLU A 220 0.78 7.36 -0.77
N HIS A 221 0.72 8.70 -0.81
CA HIS A 221 1.85 9.53 -1.24
C HIS A 221 3.08 9.35 -0.35
N VAL A 222 2.87 9.28 0.96
CA VAL A 222 3.97 9.06 1.92
C VAL A 222 4.62 7.69 1.70
N ARG A 223 3.82 6.65 1.50
CA ARG A 223 4.32 5.29 1.27
C ARG A 223 5.04 5.15 -0.07
N LEU A 224 4.47 5.72 -1.13
CA LEU A 224 5.08 5.73 -2.44
C LEU A 224 6.41 6.49 -2.44
N ALA A 225 6.46 7.66 -1.80
CA ALA A 225 7.69 8.45 -1.68
C ALA A 225 8.79 7.69 -0.94
N ASP A 226 8.43 6.94 0.11
CA ASP A 226 9.35 6.12 0.87
C ASP A 226 9.81 4.89 0.07
N ALA A 227 8.89 4.17 -0.58
CA ALA A 227 9.19 2.99 -1.38
C ALA A 227 10.02 3.31 -2.65
N CYS A 228 9.90 4.53 -3.17
CA CYS A 228 10.62 5.03 -4.34
C CYS A 228 11.69 6.07 -3.97
N ALA A 229 12.29 5.99 -2.78
CA ALA A 229 13.29 6.97 -2.33
C ALA A 229 14.59 6.93 -3.13
N ASP A 230 14.94 5.79 -3.72
CA ASP A 230 16.14 5.62 -4.55
C ASP A 230 16.08 6.49 -5.82
N ASP A 231 17.24 6.96 -6.28
CA ASP A 231 17.39 7.80 -7.46
C ASP A 231 16.91 7.12 -8.75
N ALA A 232 16.95 5.78 -8.80
CA ALA A 232 16.39 5.01 -9.92
C ALA A 232 14.90 5.32 -10.19
N TYR A 233 14.16 5.74 -9.15
CA TYR A 233 12.74 6.08 -9.25
C TYR A 233 12.46 7.58 -9.35
N PHE A 234 13.48 8.44 -9.41
CA PHE A 234 13.31 9.90 -9.42
C PHE A 234 12.38 10.37 -10.54
N ALA A 235 12.66 9.96 -11.79
CA ALA A 235 11.83 10.34 -12.94
C ALA A 235 10.38 9.82 -12.83
N LEU A 236 10.18 8.63 -12.24
CA LEU A 236 8.85 8.08 -11.98
C LEU A 236 8.09 8.96 -10.97
N ARG A 237 8.73 9.38 -9.89
CA ARG A 237 8.11 10.28 -8.89
C ARG A 237 7.68 11.61 -9.48
N ILE A 238 8.51 12.20 -10.35
CA ILE A 238 8.18 13.45 -11.04
C ILE A 238 6.94 13.26 -11.91
N GLY A 239 6.94 12.26 -12.80
CA GLY A 239 5.79 11.99 -13.66
C GLY A 239 4.51 11.67 -12.89
N TYR A 240 4.62 10.98 -11.74
CA TYR A 240 3.50 10.72 -10.84
C TYR A 240 2.90 12.02 -10.29
N GLY A 241 3.75 12.91 -9.75
CA GLY A 241 3.31 14.18 -9.16
C GLY A 241 2.59 15.06 -10.18
N GLU A 242 3.16 15.23 -11.37
CA GLU A 242 2.58 16.07 -12.44
C GLU A 242 1.12 15.72 -12.75
N VAL A 243 0.82 14.43 -12.86
CA VAL A 243 -0.51 13.99 -13.31
C VAL A 243 -1.49 13.80 -12.16
N TYR A 244 -1.01 13.27 -11.03
CA TYR A 244 -1.89 13.06 -9.88
C TYR A 244 -2.51 14.38 -9.42
N ASP A 245 -1.73 15.45 -9.40
CA ASP A 245 -2.14 16.76 -8.95
C ASP A 245 -3.15 17.41 -9.90
N GLU A 246 -2.93 17.30 -11.22
CA GLU A 246 -3.88 17.76 -12.23
C GLU A 246 -5.26 17.08 -12.11
N ARG A 247 -5.26 15.75 -11.83
CA ARG A 247 -6.47 14.93 -11.86
C ARG A 247 -7.24 14.89 -10.56
N SER A 248 -6.57 15.06 -9.44
CA SER A 248 -7.19 15.02 -8.11
C SER A 248 -8.15 16.20 -7.83
N GLN A 249 -8.19 17.20 -8.71
CA GLN A 249 -8.96 18.45 -8.58
C GLN A 249 -8.72 19.17 -7.24
N ARG A 250 -7.69 18.80 -6.52
CA ARG A 250 -7.27 19.40 -5.27
C ARG A 250 -5.95 20.12 -5.54
N PRO A 251 -5.92 21.46 -5.48
CA PRO A 251 -4.68 22.19 -5.69
C PRO A 251 -3.61 21.68 -4.75
N ILE A 252 -2.39 21.50 -5.29
CA ILE A 252 -1.19 21.34 -4.48
C ILE A 252 -0.89 22.73 -3.95
N ASP A 253 -1.47 23.08 -2.83
CA ASP A 253 -1.05 24.29 -2.16
C ASP A 253 -0.26 23.97 -0.88
N GLN A 254 0.15 25.02 -0.19
CA GLN A 254 0.92 24.94 1.05
C GLN A 254 0.23 24.11 2.16
N HIS A 255 -1.08 23.89 2.08
CA HIS A 255 -1.84 22.97 2.94
C HIS A 255 -1.46 21.49 2.72
N ARG A 256 -0.88 21.12 1.57
CA ARG A 256 -0.48 19.74 1.28
C ARG A 256 0.65 19.26 2.20
N GLU A 257 1.68 20.08 2.40
CA GLU A 257 2.78 19.69 3.29
C GLU A 257 2.28 19.52 4.72
N ARG A 258 1.39 20.39 5.19
CA ARG A 258 0.74 20.26 6.50
C ARG A 258 -0.09 18.98 6.60
N SER A 259 -0.83 18.60 5.55
CA SER A 259 -1.64 17.37 5.54
C SER A 259 -0.80 16.08 5.42
N LEU A 260 0.40 16.16 4.84
CA LEU A 260 1.32 15.02 4.72
C LEU A 260 2.10 14.74 6.01
N LEU A 261 2.32 15.77 6.84
CA LEU A 261 3.16 15.65 8.02
C LEU A 261 2.64 14.59 9.04
N PRO A 262 1.35 14.60 9.44
CA PRO A 262 0.83 13.59 10.36
C PRO A 262 0.96 12.16 9.81
N GLU A 263 0.68 11.97 8.53
CA GLU A 263 0.82 10.67 7.87
C GLU A 263 2.29 10.23 7.81
N ARG A 264 3.20 11.13 7.49
CA ARG A 264 4.64 10.83 7.41
C ARG A 264 5.21 10.43 8.76
N LEU A 265 4.92 11.19 9.82
CA LEU A 265 5.37 10.88 11.17
C LEU A 265 4.78 9.55 11.66
N THR A 266 3.46 9.34 11.47
CA THR A 266 2.78 8.08 11.83
C THR A 266 3.35 6.90 11.04
N TRP A 267 3.63 7.08 9.75
CA TRP A 267 4.23 6.05 8.91
C TRP A 267 5.65 5.67 9.38
N MET A 268 6.52 6.65 9.63
CA MET A 268 7.88 6.42 10.13
C MET A 268 7.85 5.70 11.48
N PHE A 269 6.97 6.11 12.40
CA PHE A 269 6.82 5.49 13.71
C PHE A 269 6.34 4.04 13.59
N SER A 270 5.37 3.80 12.73
CA SER A 270 4.86 2.45 12.43
C SER A 270 5.91 1.55 11.78
N ARG A 271 6.75 2.10 10.87
CA ARG A 271 7.87 1.38 10.28
C ARG A 271 8.93 0.99 11.30
N ALA A 272 9.27 1.91 12.22
CA ALA A 272 10.21 1.60 13.30
C ALA A 272 9.69 0.46 14.19
N ALA A 273 8.39 0.48 14.53
CA ALA A 273 7.75 -0.60 15.28
C ALA A 273 7.74 -1.93 14.51
N HIS A 274 7.50 -1.89 13.21
CA HIS A 274 7.57 -3.08 12.36
C HIS A 274 8.99 -3.66 12.29
N ALA A 275 10.00 -2.82 12.06
CA ALA A 275 11.40 -3.24 12.05
C ALA A 275 11.80 -3.89 13.38
N ALA A 276 11.37 -3.34 14.51
CA ALA A 276 11.60 -3.91 15.83
C ALA A 276 11.02 -5.32 15.96
N THR A 277 9.78 -5.55 15.52
CA THR A 277 9.15 -6.88 15.57
C THR A 277 9.77 -7.91 14.61
N GLN A 278 10.53 -7.46 13.61
CA GLN A 278 11.31 -8.31 12.70
C GLN A 278 12.76 -8.52 13.17
N ALA A 279 13.09 -8.12 14.40
CA ALA A 279 14.44 -8.14 14.97
C ALA A 279 15.47 -7.29 14.18
N GLN A 280 15.00 -6.29 13.42
CA GLN A 280 15.82 -5.33 12.69
C GLN A 280 16.10 -4.10 13.58
N THR A 281 16.78 -4.31 14.70
CA THR A 281 16.95 -3.30 15.75
C THR A 281 17.65 -2.04 15.26
N ASP A 282 18.69 -2.19 14.43
CA ASP A 282 19.46 -1.04 13.90
C ASP A 282 18.58 -0.17 12.99
N GLU A 283 17.75 -0.78 12.14
CA GLU A 283 16.80 -0.06 11.30
C GLU A 283 15.74 0.66 12.15
N ALA A 284 15.22 0.02 13.19
CA ALA A 284 14.29 0.66 14.11
C ALA A 284 14.91 1.91 14.76
N HIS A 285 16.14 1.81 15.26
CA HIS A 285 16.87 2.94 15.85
C HIS A 285 17.17 4.04 14.83
N ARG A 286 17.55 3.69 13.59
CA ARG A 286 17.77 4.64 12.51
C ARG A 286 16.51 5.45 12.21
N LEU A 287 15.39 4.78 12.04
CA LEU A 287 14.09 5.42 11.78
C LEU A 287 13.66 6.34 12.92
N LEU A 288 13.83 5.91 14.17
CA LEU A 288 13.53 6.73 15.35
C LEU A 288 14.44 7.95 15.47
N THR A 289 15.70 7.84 15.08
CA THR A 289 16.62 8.99 15.07
C THR A 289 16.18 10.04 14.05
N VAL A 290 15.76 9.62 12.85
CA VAL A 290 15.21 10.53 11.84
C VAL A 290 13.91 11.15 12.33
N LEU A 291 13.00 10.34 12.87
CA LEU A 291 11.72 10.81 13.43
C LEU A 291 11.93 11.85 14.54
N GLN A 292 12.86 11.61 15.47
CA GLN A 292 13.18 12.55 16.54
C GLN A 292 13.60 13.91 16.00
N ARG A 293 14.48 13.95 14.98
CA ARG A 293 14.89 15.21 14.35
C ARG A 293 13.72 16.00 13.76
N TRP A 294 12.75 15.29 13.17
CA TRP A 294 11.54 15.92 12.64
C TRP A 294 10.67 16.47 13.77
N CYS A 295 10.49 15.71 14.85
CA CYS A 295 9.76 16.17 16.02
C CYS A 295 10.42 17.40 16.69
N ASP A 296 11.75 17.41 16.78
CA ASP A 296 12.50 18.55 17.31
C ASP A 296 12.34 19.80 16.42
N ALA A 297 12.34 19.62 15.09
CA ALA A 297 12.14 20.73 14.15
C ALA A 297 10.74 21.35 14.25
N ILE A 298 9.70 20.55 14.52
CA ILE A 298 8.33 21.03 14.72
C ILE A 298 8.26 21.98 15.93
N HIS A 299 9.01 21.71 16.98
CA HIS A 299 9.04 22.56 18.17
C HIS A 299 9.85 23.84 18.04
N THR A 300 10.88 23.83 17.15
CA THR A 300 11.83 24.95 17.01
C THR A 300 11.43 25.94 15.90
N SER A 301 10.60 25.54 14.98
CA SER A 301 10.11 26.39 13.88
C SER A 301 8.58 26.34 13.89
N PRO A 302 7.90 27.20 14.66
CA PRO A 302 6.47 27.36 14.48
C PRO A 302 6.27 27.78 13.01
N TYR A 303 5.46 27.01 12.28
CA TYR A 303 4.99 27.42 10.94
C TYR A 303 4.44 28.85 11.07
N PRO A 304 4.82 29.80 10.20
CA PRO A 304 4.31 31.16 10.29
C PRO A 304 2.79 31.08 10.29
N THR A 305 2.18 31.58 11.34
CA THR A 305 0.75 31.87 11.38
C THR A 305 0.50 32.94 10.33
N GLU A 306 -0.61 32.85 9.58
CA GLU A 306 -1.00 33.78 8.52
C GLU A 306 -1.27 35.23 9.02
N GLU A 307 -0.56 35.69 10.00
CA GLU A 307 -0.67 37.06 10.56
C GLU A 307 0.68 37.80 10.55
N GLU A 308 1.49 37.68 9.48
CA GLU A 308 2.55 38.66 9.18
C GLU A 308 2.59 38.98 7.69
#